data_1bb66b6b3cb60b1a8f59a6a7aab02ce9
#
_entry.id   1bb66b6b3cb60b1a8f59a6a7aab02ce9
#
_cell.length_a   1.000
_cell.length_b   1.000
_cell.length_c   1.000
_cell.angle_alpha   90.00
_cell.angle_beta   90.00
_cell.angle_gamma   90.00
#
_symmetry.space_group_name_H-M   'P 1'
#
loop_
_entity.id
_entity.type
_entity.pdbx_description
1 polymer ?
#
loop_
_entity_poly.entity_id
_entity_poly.type
_entity_poly.pdbx_seq_one_letter_code
_entity_poly.pdbx_strand_id
1 'polypeptide(L)'
;MILGGKIVRSLVFISMCFMVMSIAGCSAAPLSVAPSPWLIFWQHYTARFISPQGRVIDYEEGGVTTSEAQSYALFFALVANDKTLFSQLLDWTKNNLAQGSLAEHLPAWQWGKTKNGNWGVLEKNTAADADLWMAYTLIQAGRLWHEPRYTALGDLLARRIAMQEVVTVPGIGVVLLPGKEGFHKKPDVYILNLSYLPLPVVDALGKELPDGPWQQMARNLPALVKDVASKGFVPDWVSYTVGKGYGPAQEGTAGSYNAIRVYLWAGMTNPASPGSAGIIGALWGMRDYFSTHIFPPLTADAASGNVSGVGPVGFSAAVIPYLERLGMKTQAANQMLRLTSDLDPKTGLYGNPPRYYDQNLILFAIGWKDRAFRFASDGDLEPRWQQAKN
;
A
#
# COMPACT_ATOMS: atom_id res chain seq x y z
N MET A 1 36.08 106.28 34.42
CA MET A 1 35.50 105.79 35.65
C MET A 1 34.63 104.61 35.31
N ILE A 2 35.14 103.50 35.10
CA ILE A 2 35.29 102.30 35.88
C ILE A 2 33.92 101.74 36.26
N LEU A 3 33.61 100.62 35.71
CA LEU A 3 33.03 99.48 36.38
C LEU A 3 32.84 98.29 35.49
N GLY A 4 33.46 97.34 35.67
CA GLY A 4 33.64 96.01 35.34
C GLY A 4 32.44 95.13 35.64
N GLY A 5 32.02 94.36 34.69
CA GLY A 5 30.99 93.34 34.85
C GLY A 5 31.52 91.96 34.39
N LYS A 6 31.57 91.11 35.36
CA LYS A 6 31.98 89.71 35.21
C LYS A 6 30.91 88.89 34.43
N ILE A 7 31.39 88.25 33.35
CA ILE A 7 30.57 87.28 32.58
C ILE A 7 30.66 85.90 33.29
N VAL A 8 29.56 85.39 33.80
CA VAL A 8 29.42 84.00 34.31
C VAL A 8 29.00 83.12 33.13
N ARG A 9 29.85 82.17 32.73
CA ARG A 9 29.52 81.12 31.73
C ARG A 9 28.84 79.98 32.47
N SER A 10 27.55 79.80 32.19
CA SER A 10 26.81 78.59 32.61
C SER A 10 27.08 77.49 31.59
N LEU A 11 27.68 76.39 32.04
CA LEU A 11 27.78 75.14 31.29
C LEU A 11 26.46 74.37 31.44
N VAL A 12 25.76 74.17 30.33
CA VAL A 12 24.60 73.27 30.24
C VAL A 12 25.14 71.87 29.89
N PHE A 13 25.04 70.96 30.86
CA PHE A 13 25.26 69.51 30.64
C PHE A 13 23.99 68.95 29.99
N ILE A 14 24.09 68.55 28.69
CA ILE A 14 23.06 67.79 28.03
C ILE A 14 23.33 66.30 28.35
N SER A 15 22.50 65.73 29.24
CA SER A 15 22.51 64.31 29.57
C SER A 15 21.74 63.58 28.43
N MET A 16 22.49 62.85 27.60
CA MET A 16 21.95 62.02 26.51
C MET A 16 21.59 60.66 27.11
N CYS A 17 20.30 60.45 27.45
CA CYS A 17 19.76 59.13 27.81
C CYS A 17 19.73 58.23 26.59
N PHE A 18 20.63 57.25 26.47
CA PHE A 18 20.51 56.12 25.52
C PHE A 18 19.39 55.19 26.00
N MET A 19 18.25 55.25 25.36
CA MET A 19 17.17 54.29 25.52
C MET A 19 17.51 53.04 24.74
N VAL A 20 18.01 52.00 25.37
CA VAL A 20 18.20 50.67 24.78
C VAL A 20 16.82 50.04 24.58
N MET A 21 16.29 50.08 23.38
CA MET A 21 15.13 49.27 22.99
C MET A 21 15.55 47.82 22.89
N SER A 22 15.19 47.04 23.93
CA SER A 22 15.24 45.58 23.86
C SER A 22 14.18 45.11 22.87
N ILE A 23 14.60 44.72 21.68
CA ILE A 23 13.73 44.01 20.72
C ILE A 23 13.53 42.60 21.31
N ALA A 24 12.41 42.40 22.00
CA ALA A 24 11.96 41.05 22.36
C ALA A 24 11.62 40.32 21.04
N GLY A 25 12.52 39.44 20.61
CA GLY A 25 12.28 38.55 19.50
C GLY A 25 11.10 37.62 19.85
N CYS A 26 9.92 37.89 19.28
CA CYS A 26 8.83 36.91 19.25
C CYS A 26 9.32 35.70 18.44
N SER A 27 9.80 34.66 19.14
CA SER A 27 9.96 33.35 18.55
C SER A 27 8.56 32.83 18.23
N ALA A 28 8.15 32.94 16.97
CA ALA A 28 6.91 32.30 16.52
C ALA A 28 7.06 30.81 16.77
N ALA A 29 6.23 30.25 17.66
CA ALA A 29 6.13 28.82 17.81
C ALA A 29 5.82 28.21 16.44
N PRO A 30 6.46 27.07 16.06
CA PRO A 30 6.17 26.44 14.78
C PRO A 30 4.68 26.12 14.76
N LEU A 31 3.98 26.62 13.74
CA LEU A 31 2.59 26.27 13.47
C LEU A 31 2.50 24.75 13.36
N SER A 32 1.87 24.10 14.32
CA SER A 32 1.59 22.67 14.23
C SER A 32 0.65 22.46 13.05
N VAL A 33 1.17 21.92 11.97
CA VAL A 33 0.35 21.53 10.82
C VAL A 33 -0.60 20.44 11.29
N ALA A 34 -1.90 20.68 11.16
CA ALA A 34 -2.90 19.68 11.52
C ALA A 34 -2.62 18.35 10.80
N PRO A 35 -2.77 17.19 11.47
CA PRO A 35 -2.53 15.90 10.85
C PRO A 35 -3.45 15.73 9.63
N SER A 36 -2.93 15.09 8.58
CA SER A 36 -3.74 14.84 7.38
C SER A 36 -4.90 13.89 7.69
N PRO A 37 -6.03 13.98 6.96
CA PRO A 37 -7.16 13.06 7.14
C PRO A 37 -6.73 11.59 7.07
N TRP A 38 -5.81 11.24 6.18
CA TRP A 38 -5.24 9.90 6.11
C TRP A 38 -4.51 9.47 7.39
N LEU A 39 -3.72 10.37 7.99
CA LEU A 39 -3.01 10.07 9.23
C LEU A 39 -3.96 9.86 10.40
N ILE A 40 -5.05 10.63 10.49
CA ILE A 40 -6.11 10.45 11.48
C ILE A 40 -6.76 9.07 11.29
N PHE A 41 -7.11 8.71 10.06
CA PHE A 41 -7.69 7.40 9.76
C PHE A 41 -6.71 6.26 10.10
N TRP A 42 -5.42 6.40 9.79
CA TRP A 42 -4.39 5.44 10.19
C TRP A 42 -4.34 5.27 11.72
N GLN A 43 -4.44 6.33 12.50
CA GLN A 43 -4.50 6.26 13.97
C GLN A 43 -5.72 5.47 14.47
N HIS A 44 -6.89 5.65 13.86
CA HIS A 44 -8.07 4.85 14.18
C HIS A 44 -7.90 3.37 13.81
N TYR A 45 -7.29 3.10 12.66
CA TYR A 45 -6.97 1.74 12.24
C TYR A 45 -6.01 1.07 13.24
N THR A 46 -4.93 1.74 13.62
CA THR A 46 -3.95 1.18 14.58
C THR A 46 -4.59 0.89 15.92
N ALA A 47 -5.40 1.82 16.44
CA ALA A 47 -6.11 1.64 17.70
C ALA A 47 -7.08 0.45 17.69
N ARG A 48 -7.68 0.13 16.54
CA ARG A 48 -8.66 -0.96 16.41
C ARG A 48 -8.02 -2.31 16.10
N PHE A 49 -7.06 -2.34 15.17
CA PHE A 49 -6.60 -3.58 14.56
C PHE A 49 -5.17 -3.99 14.95
N ILE A 50 -4.38 -3.12 15.57
CA ILE A 50 -2.99 -3.44 15.91
C ILE A 50 -2.83 -3.56 17.43
N SER A 51 -2.35 -4.72 17.89
CA SER A 51 -2.04 -4.92 19.29
C SER A 51 -0.78 -4.15 19.71
N PRO A 52 -0.58 -3.88 21.01
CA PRO A 52 0.65 -3.22 21.51
C PRO A 52 1.95 -3.95 21.12
N GLN A 53 1.88 -5.24 20.80
CA GLN A 53 3.03 -6.05 20.38
C GLN A 53 3.28 -6.00 18.86
N GLY A 54 2.48 -5.26 18.08
CA GLY A 54 2.60 -5.17 16.63
C GLY A 54 1.89 -6.28 15.85
N ARG A 55 0.90 -6.95 16.45
CA ARG A 55 0.06 -7.93 15.78
C ARG A 55 -1.15 -7.25 15.14
N VAL A 56 -1.38 -7.44 13.85
CA VAL A 56 -2.63 -7.03 13.17
C VAL A 56 -3.67 -8.11 13.34
N ILE A 57 -4.88 -7.75 13.76
CA ILE A 57 -5.94 -8.68 14.14
C ILE A 57 -7.16 -8.50 13.23
N ASP A 58 -7.53 -9.56 12.51
CA ASP A 58 -8.81 -9.63 11.80
C ASP A 58 -9.88 -10.17 12.74
N TYR A 59 -10.70 -9.29 13.30
CA TYR A 59 -11.74 -9.65 14.25
C TYR A 59 -12.93 -10.36 13.60
N GLU A 60 -13.17 -10.14 12.33
CA GLU A 60 -14.28 -10.75 11.58
C GLU A 60 -13.99 -12.22 11.25
N GLU A 61 -12.72 -12.57 11.09
CA GLU A 61 -12.26 -13.93 10.82
C GLU A 61 -11.77 -14.64 12.11
N GLY A 62 -12.41 -14.36 13.24
CA GLY A 62 -12.11 -15.04 14.51
C GLY A 62 -10.80 -14.59 15.18
N GLY A 63 -10.32 -13.42 14.87
CA GLY A 63 -9.13 -12.83 15.47
C GLY A 63 -7.83 -13.43 14.94
N VAL A 64 -7.79 -13.89 13.69
CA VAL A 64 -6.56 -14.34 13.03
C VAL A 64 -5.68 -13.18 12.62
N THR A 65 -4.45 -13.50 12.26
CA THR A 65 -3.49 -12.58 11.62
C THR A 65 -2.99 -13.24 10.34
N THR A 66 -2.98 -12.51 9.25
CA THR A 66 -2.38 -12.95 8.00
C THR A 66 -1.07 -12.22 7.74
N SER A 67 -0.17 -12.83 6.97
CA SER A 67 1.04 -12.14 6.50
C SER A 67 0.69 -10.93 5.63
N GLU A 68 -0.42 -10.97 4.88
CA GLU A 68 -0.96 -9.81 4.15
C GLU A 68 -1.24 -8.64 5.08
N ALA A 69 -1.93 -8.90 6.20
CA ALA A 69 -2.24 -7.89 7.21
C ALA A 69 -0.99 -7.20 7.75
N GLN A 70 0.03 -8.01 8.09
CA GLN A 70 1.29 -7.51 8.61
C GLN A 70 2.05 -6.70 7.55
N SER A 71 2.07 -7.14 6.30
CA SER A 71 2.77 -6.46 5.22
C SER A 71 2.17 -5.11 4.87
N TYR A 72 0.84 -5.01 4.81
CA TYR A 72 0.14 -3.74 4.57
C TYR A 72 0.31 -2.77 5.74
N ALA A 73 0.17 -3.25 6.98
CA ALA A 73 0.40 -2.40 8.15
C ALA A 73 1.85 -1.88 8.21
N LEU A 74 2.83 -2.71 7.84
CA LEU A 74 4.23 -2.32 7.74
C LEU A 74 4.42 -1.19 6.72
N PHE A 75 3.78 -1.30 5.54
CA PHE A 75 3.78 -0.26 4.52
C PHE A 75 3.15 1.04 5.02
N PHE A 76 2.00 0.98 5.67
CA PHE A 76 1.34 2.18 6.21
C PHE A 76 2.14 2.83 7.35
N ALA A 77 2.81 2.04 8.19
CA ALA A 77 3.72 2.57 9.21
C ALA A 77 4.90 3.34 8.58
N LEU A 78 5.45 2.85 7.45
CA LEU A 78 6.46 3.58 6.67
C LEU A 78 5.89 4.88 6.10
N VAL A 79 4.70 4.86 5.49
CA VAL A 79 4.01 6.04 4.96
C VAL A 79 3.72 7.07 6.06
N ALA A 80 3.39 6.61 7.27
CA ALA A 80 3.18 7.46 8.45
C ALA A 80 4.48 7.99 9.07
N ASN A 81 5.65 7.52 8.63
CA ASN A 81 6.95 7.77 9.25
C ASN A 81 7.04 7.30 10.72
N ASP A 82 6.31 6.26 11.06
CA ASP A 82 6.28 5.67 12.40
C ASP A 82 7.27 4.51 12.52
N LYS A 83 8.53 4.85 12.83
CA LYS A 83 9.60 3.86 12.99
C LYS A 83 9.36 2.91 14.15
N THR A 84 8.69 3.35 15.19
CA THR A 84 8.42 2.55 16.39
C THR A 84 7.44 1.43 16.06
N LEU A 85 6.29 1.79 15.49
CA LEU A 85 5.28 0.81 15.08
C LEU A 85 5.81 -0.10 13.98
N PHE A 86 6.57 0.43 13.02
CA PHE A 86 7.24 -0.36 11.97
C PHE A 86 8.11 -1.47 12.58
N SER A 87 8.95 -1.13 13.56
CA SER A 87 9.80 -2.13 14.24
C SER A 87 8.98 -3.18 14.99
N GLN A 88 7.91 -2.77 15.68
CA GLN A 88 7.01 -3.69 16.39
C GLN A 88 6.30 -4.68 15.43
N LEU A 89 5.78 -4.18 14.31
CA LEU A 89 5.15 -5.01 13.28
C LEU A 89 6.14 -6.01 12.69
N LEU A 90 7.35 -5.54 12.36
CA LEU A 90 8.42 -6.37 11.80
C LEU A 90 8.88 -7.46 12.78
N ASP A 91 9.10 -7.09 14.05
CA ASP A 91 9.52 -8.04 15.09
C ASP A 91 8.44 -9.07 15.38
N TRP A 92 7.17 -8.66 15.42
CA TRP A 92 6.07 -9.60 15.59
C TRP A 92 6.00 -10.60 14.42
N THR A 93 6.07 -10.11 13.19
CA THR A 93 6.04 -10.93 11.97
C THR A 93 7.18 -11.93 11.94
N LYS A 94 8.39 -11.46 12.17
CA LYS A 94 9.59 -12.29 12.23
C LYS A 94 9.44 -13.43 13.24
N ASN A 95 9.00 -13.12 14.45
CA ASN A 95 8.97 -14.07 15.55
C ASN A 95 7.80 -15.06 15.47
N ASN A 96 6.66 -14.66 14.87
CA ASN A 96 5.44 -15.48 14.89
C ASN A 96 5.13 -16.13 13.52
N LEU A 97 5.51 -15.52 12.41
CA LEU A 97 5.24 -16.05 11.07
C LEU A 97 6.49 -16.61 10.37
N ALA A 98 7.68 -16.10 10.67
CA ALA A 98 8.93 -16.45 9.97
C ALA A 98 9.96 -17.15 10.88
N GLN A 99 9.51 -17.91 11.85
CA GLN A 99 10.36 -18.76 12.73
C GLN A 99 11.57 -18.00 13.35
N GLY A 100 11.43 -16.70 13.57
CA GLY A 100 12.46 -15.84 14.13
C GLY A 100 13.38 -15.14 13.10
N SER A 101 13.31 -15.51 11.82
CA SER A 101 14.23 -14.96 10.80
C SER A 101 13.55 -14.82 9.42
N LEU A 102 13.28 -13.59 8.99
CA LEU A 102 12.84 -13.29 7.61
C LEU A 102 13.97 -13.48 6.57
N ALA A 103 15.22 -13.47 7.00
CA ALA A 103 16.34 -13.78 6.13
C ALA A 103 16.39 -15.28 5.75
N GLU A 104 15.80 -16.15 6.56
CA GLU A 104 15.84 -17.61 6.37
C GLU A 104 14.49 -18.19 5.97
N HIS A 105 13.39 -17.55 6.33
CA HIS A 105 12.03 -18.06 6.14
C HIS A 105 11.11 -17.01 5.56
N LEU A 106 10.33 -17.37 4.53
CA LEU A 106 9.14 -16.61 4.14
C LEU A 106 8.08 -16.73 5.24
N PRO A 107 7.28 -15.68 5.50
CA PRO A 107 6.21 -15.73 6.48
C PRO A 107 5.16 -16.78 6.15
N ALA A 108 4.74 -17.53 7.17
CA ALA A 108 3.54 -18.34 7.10
C ALA A 108 2.31 -17.45 6.87
N TRP A 109 1.39 -17.90 6.02
CA TRP A 109 0.24 -17.09 5.64
C TRP A 109 -0.67 -16.70 6.79
N GLN A 110 -0.97 -17.68 7.74
CA GLN A 110 -1.98 -17.43 8.74
C GLN A 110 -1.54 -17.89 10.15
N TRP A 111 -1.84 -17.04 11.13
CA TRP A 111 -1.60 -17.28 12.55
C TRP A 111 -2.87 -17.00 13.36
N GLY A 112 -3.11 -17.78 14.42
CA GLY A 112 -4.30 -17.61 15.22
C GLY A 112 -4.44 -18.68 16.29
N LYS A 113 -5.67 -18.87 16.77
CA LYS A 113 -5.99 -19.89 17.78
C LYS A 113 -6.20 -21.23 17.10
N THR A 114 -5.38 -22.21 17.42
CA THR A 114 -5.45 -23.57 16.91
C THR A 114 -6.69 -24.31 17.49
N LYS A 115 -7.04 -25.45 16.90
CA LYS A 115 -8.13 -26.30 17.39
C LYS A 115 -7.94 -26.74 18.84
N ASN A 116 -6.70 -26.84 19.32
CA ASN A 116 -6.37 -27.19 20.69
C ASN A 116 -6.36 -26.01 21.66
N GLY A 117 -6.76 -24.81 21.19
CA GLY A 117 -6.82 -23.59 21.98
C GLY A 117 -5.50 -22.82 22.12
N ASN A 118 -4.39 -23.33 21.60
CA ASN A 118 -3.10 -22.65 21.62
C ASN A 118 -3.00 -21.61 20.50
N TRP A 119 -2.20 -20.59 20.71
CA TRP A 119 -1.89 -19.61 19.68
C TRP A 119 -0.65 -20.05 18.88
N GLY A 120 -0.74 -19.94 17.54
CA GLY A 120 0.36 -20.35 16.65
C GLY A 120 0.00 -20.25 15.18
N VAL A 121 0.90 -20.71 14.32
CA VAL A 121 0.70 -20.79 12.87
C VAL A 121 -0.42 -21.80 12.58
N LEU A 122 -1.45 -21.34 11.86
CA LEU A 122 -2.60 -22.14 11.42
C LEU A 122 -2.36 -22.74 10.04
N GLU A 123 -1.82 -21.93 9.13
CA GLU A 123 -1.49 -22.32 7.76
C GLU A 123 -0.04 -21.94 7.47
N LYS A 124 0.77 -22.94 7.12
CA LYS A 124 2.23 -22.81 6.97
C LYS A 124 2.66 -22.39 5.57
N ASN A 125 1.75 -22.48 4.58
CA ASN A 125 2.07 -21.99 3.26
C ASN A 125 2.36 -20.48 3.30
N THR A 126 2.97 -19.95 2.26
CA THR A 126 3.25 -18.53 2.12
C THR A 126 2.15 -17.84 1.31
N ALA A 127 2.10 -16.53 1.36
CA ALA A 127 1.25 -15.69 0.51
C ALA A 127 2.15 -14.68 -0.21
N ALA A 128 2.41 -14.94 -1.48
CA ALA A 128 3.44 -14.24 -2.24
C ALA A 128 3.18 -12.73 -2.40
N ASP A 129 1.94 -12.27 -2.35
CA ASP A 129 1.61 -10.84 -2.33
C ASP A 129 2.10 -10.17 -1.04
N ALA A 130 1.89 -10.82 0.10
CA ALA A 130 2.38 -10.33 1.38
C ALA A 130 3.91 -10.27 1.42
N ASP A 131 4.54 -11.31 0.91
CA ASP A 131 5.99 -11.42 0.87
C ASP A 131 6.60 -10.33 -0.03
N LEU A 132 6.01 -10.06 -1.20
CA LEU A 132 6.41 -8.96 -2.09
C LEU A 132 6.25 -7.58 -1.43
N TRP A 133 5.09 -7.31 -0.83
CA TRP A 133 4.86 -6.03 -0.14
C TRP A 133 5.84 -5.85 1.02
N MET A 134 6.17 -6.91 1.74
CA MET A 134 7.12 -6.85 2.85
C MET A 134 8.55 -6.57 2.36
N ALA A 135 9.03 -7.30 1.34
CA ALA A 135 10.34 -7.07 0.74
C ALA A 135 10.46 -5.63 0.20
N TYR A 136 9.47 -5.18 -0.57
CA TYR A 136 9.38 -3.81 -1.07
C TYR A 136 9.45 -2.78 0.07
N THR A 137 8.60 -2.95 1.09
CA THR A 137 8.51 -2.00 2.20
C THR A 137 9.81 -1.90 2.98
N LEU A 138 10.52 -3.01 3.18
CA LEU A 138 11.83 -3.03 3.83
C LEU A 138 12.88 -2.28 2.99
N ILE A 139 12.95 -2.52 1.68
CA ILE A 139 13.85 -1.81 0.77
C ILE A 139 13.57 -0.31 0.81
N GLN A 140 12.31 0.10 0.70
CA GLN A 140 11.93 1.49 0.75
C GLN A 140 12.19 2.14 2.13
N ALA A 141 12.01 1.41 3.22
CA ALA A 141 12.36 1.89 4.57
C ALA A 141 13.87 2.13 4.69
N GLY A 142 14.69 1.22 4.18
CA GLY A 142 16.15 1.38 4.16
C GLY A 142 16.58 2.63 3.39
N ARG A 143 16.00 2.86 2.20
CA ARG A 143 16.24 4.03 1.37
C ARG A 143 15.79 5.33 2.03
N LEU A 144 14.55 5.38 2.50
CA LEU A 144 13.90 6.60 3.00
C LEU A 144 14.41 7.02 4.39
N TRP A 145 14.75 6.06 5.24
CA TRP A 145 15.28 6.32 6.59
C TRP A 145 16.79 6.30 6.69
N HIS A 146 17.50 5.96 5.58
CA HIS A 146 18.94 5.78 5.54
C HIS A 146 19.41 4.70 6.54
N GLU A 147 18.68 3.57 6.59
CA GLU A 147 18.96 2.44 7.46
C GLU A 147 19.28 1.18 6.61
N PRO A 148 20.54 0.95 6.24
CA PRO A 148 20.94 -0.14 5.32
C PRO A 148 20.51 -1.55 5.77
N ARG A 149 20.29 -1.74 7.07
CA ARG A 149 19.81 -3.03 7.59
C ARG A 149 18.46 -3.45 7.02
N TYR A 150 17.56 -2.48 6.75
CA TYR A 150 16.26 -2.77 6.15
C TYR A 150 16.39 -3.11 4.67
N THR A 151 17.23 -2.37 3.92
CA THR A 151 17.53 -2.73 2.53
C THR A 151 18.07 -4.15 2.45
N ALA A 152 19.10 -4.47 3.23
CA ALA A 152 19.71 -5.80 3.23
C ALA A 152 18.70 -6.92 3.58
N LEU A 153 17.80 -6.70 4.54
CA LEU A 153 16.76 -7.67 4.88
C LEU A 153 15.73 -7.82 3.75
N GLY A 154 15.32 -6.70 3.13
CA GLY A 154 14.40 -6.69 1.99
C GLY A 154 14.99 -7.43 0.78
N ASP A 155 16.27 -7.24 0.48
CA ASP A 155 16.98 -7.94 -0.59
C ASP A 155 17.03 -9.45 -0.34
N LEU A 156 17.36 -9.88 0.88
CA LEU A 156 17.36 -11.29 1.23
C LEU A 156 15.96 -11.91 1.08
N LEU A 157 14.93 -11.20 1.52
CA LEU A 157 13.54 -11.65 1.38
C LEU A 157 13.14 -11.75 -0.09
N ALA A 158 13.43 -10.73 -0.92
CA ALA A 158 13.12 -10.72 -2.34
C ALA A 158 13.86 -11.86 -3.10
N ARG A 159 15.12 -12.15 -2.77
CA ARG A 159 15.83 -13.29 -3.32
C ARG A 159 15.22 -14.62 -2.93
N ARG A 160 14.69 -14.73 -1.72
CA ARG A 160 13.98 -15.93 -1.24
C ARG A 160 12.66 -16.14 -1.96
N ILE A 161 11.88 -15.08 -2.16
CA ILE A 161 10.66 -15.09 -3.00
C ILE A 161 11.02 -15.59 -4.42
N ALA A 162 12.06 -15.01 -5.01
CA ALA A 162 12.51 -15.42 -6.34
C ALA A 162 12.87 -16.92 -6.44
N MET A 163 13.44 -17.49 -5.38
CA MET A 163 13.81 -18.91 -5.33
C MET A 163 12.62 -19.85 -5.07
N GLN A 164 11.61 -19.43 -4.31
CA GLN A 164 10.58 -20.31 -3.81
C GLN A 164 9.22 -20.13 -4.48
N GLU A 165 8.94 -18.94 -5.03
CA GLU A 165 7.61 -18.56 -5.53
C GLU A 165 7.62 -18.09 -6.99
N VAL A 166 8.80 -17.87 -7.59
CA VAL A 166 8.91 -17.47 -8.99
C VAL A 166 9.31 -18.65 -9.87
N VAL A 167 8.59 -18.79 -10.99
CA VAL A 167 8.87 -19.84 -11.98
C VAL A 167 8.87 -19.25 -13.38
N THR A 168 9.61 -19.92 -14.28
CA THR A 168 9.52 -19.63 -15.73
C THR A 168 8.59 -20.64 -16.37
N VAL A 169 7.49 -20.15 -16.96
CA VAL A 169 6.44 -20.95 -17.54
C VAL A 169 6.51 -20.85 -19.07
N PRO A 170 6.60 -21.98 -19.80
CA PRO A 170 6.57 -21.96 -21.26
C PRO A 170 5.33 -21.25 -21.80
N GLY A 171 5.53 -20.28 -22.68
CA GLY A 171 4.45 -19.51 -23.32
C GLY A 171 4.10 -18.19 -22.65
N ILE A 172 4.34 -18.01 -21.34
CA ILE A 172 4.05 -16.77 -20.62
C ILE A 172 5.26 -16.18 -19.87
N GLY A 173 6.38 -16.88 -19.82
CA GLY A 173 7.62 -16.38 -19.23
C GLY A 173 7.65 -16.46 -17.73
N VAL A 174 8.33 -15.49 -17.09
CA VAL A 174 8.49 -15.42 -15.63
C VAL A 174 7.19 -14.96 -14.97
N VAL A 175 6.72 -15.74 -13.99
CA VAL A 175 5.52 -15.46 -13.20
C VAL A 175 5.74 -15.73 -11.71
N LEU A 176 4.95 -15.07 -10.88
CA LEU A 176 4.84 -15.34 -9.45
C LEU A 176 3.73 -16.35 -9.20
N LEU A 177 4.05 -17.43 -8.50
CA LEU A 177 3.04 -18.32 -7.93
C LEU A 177 2.47 -17.68 -6.65
N PRO A 178 1.19 -17.91 -6.31
CA PRO A 178 0.58 -17.30 -5.13
C PRO A 178 1.16 -17.72 -3.76
N GLY A 179 2.03 -18.71 -3.75
CA GLY A 179 2.78 -19.17 -2.60
C GLY A 179 3.67 -20.36 -2.99
N LYS A 180 4.51 -20.79 -2.08
CA LYS A 180 5.52 -21.85 -2.35
C LYS A 180 4.92 -23.23 -2.64
N GLU A 181 3.69 -23.51 -2.19
CA GLU A 181 3.07 -24.83 -2.31
C GLU A 181 1.65 -24.73 -2.88
N GLY A 182 1.24 -25.73 -3.66
CA GLY A 182 -0.17 -25.90 -4.05
C GLY A 182 -0.55 -25.30 -5.41
N PHE A 183 0.26 -24.41 -5.99
CA PHE A 183 -0.09 -23.65 -7.19
C PHE A 183 0.51 -24.20 -8.49
N HIS A 184 1.35 -25.25 -8.39
CA HIS A 184 1.91 -26.00 -9.51
C HIS A 184 1.89 -27.50 -9.17
N LYS A 185 0.67 -28.07 -9.04
CA LYS A 185 0.47 -29.51 -8.67
C LYS A 185 0.63 -30.45 -9.85
N LYS A 186 0.48 -29.98 -11.09
CA LYS A 186 0.67 -30.73 -12.32
C LYS A 186 1.75 -30.10 -13.15
N PRO A 187 2.59 -30.87 -13.87
CA PRO A 187 3.76 -30.35 -14.58
C PRO A 187 3.48 -29.25 -15.60
N ASP A 188 2.27 -29.22 -16.15
CA ASP A 188 1.83 -28.30 -17.19
C ASP A 188 0.78 -27.27 -16.74
N VAL A 189 0.35 -27.30 -15.45
CA VAL A 189 -0.73 -26.44 -14.94
C VAL A 189 -0.24 -25.55 -13.81
N TYR A 190 -0.42 -24.25 -13.98
CA TYR A 190 -0.05 -23.21 -13.03
C TYR A 190 -1.30 -22.43 -12.61
N ILE A 191 -1.43 -22.14 -11.32
CA ILE A 191 -2.49 -21.27 -10.79
C ILE A 191 -1.85 -19.93 -10.46
N LEU A 192 -2.47 -18.86 -10.95
CA LEU A 192 -1.98 -17.48 -10.81
C LEU A 192 -3.05 -16.60 -10.16
N ASN A 193 -2.58 -15.52 -9.54
CA ASN A 193 -3.42 -14.46 -9.00
C ASN A 193 -2.83 -13.09 -9.39
N LEU A 194 -3.54 -12.37 -10.26
CA LEU A 194 -3.04 -11.10 -10.79
C LEU A 194 -2.97 -9.98 -9.73
N SER A 195 -3.77 -10.08 -8.68
CA SER A 195 -3.76 -9.10 -7.60
C SER A 195 -2.49 -9.15 -6.76
N TYR A 196 -1.70 -10.21 -6.89
CA TYR A 196 -0.42 -10.39 -6.19
C TYR A 196 0.75 -9.64 -6.85
N LEU A 197 0.51 -9.00 -8.00
CA LEU A 197 1.51 -8.34 -8.83
C LEU A 197 1.27 -6.83 -8.98
N PRO A 198 1.37 -6.03 -7.91
CA PRO A 198 1.33 -4.57 -8.06
C PRO A 198 2.56 -4.09 -8.83
N LEU A 199 2.36 -3.52 -10.02
CA LEU A 199 3.45 -3.10 -10.91
C LEU A 199 4.50 -2.21 -10.21
N PRO A 200 4.14 -1.20 -9.38
CA PRO A 200 5.14 -0.38 -8.70
C PRO A 200 6.07 -1.17 -7.78
N VAL A 201 5.54 -2.21 -7.13
CA VAL A 201 6.33 -3.09 -6.25
C VAL A 201 7.32 -3.91 -7.08
N VAL A 202 6.85 -4.48 -8.18
CA VAL A 202 7.70 -5.30 -9.07
C VAL A 202 8.77 -4.45 -9.76
N ASP A 203 8.43 -3.23 -10.20
CA ASP A 203 9.39 -2.27 -10.79
C ASP A 203 10.50 -1.90 -9.80
N ALA A 204 10.15 -1.57 -8.56
CA ALA A 204 11.12 -1.24 -7.52
C ALA A 204 12.06 -2.40 -7.19
N LEU A 205 11.52 -3.63 -7.10
CA LEU A 205 12.34 -4.84 -6.91
C LEU A 205 13.26 -5.08 -8.12
N GLY A 206 12.79 -4.79 -9.34
CA GLY A 206 13.60 -4.87 -10.55
C GLY A 206 14.73 -3.85 -10.63
N LYS A 207 14.53 -2.68 -10.04
CA LYS A 207 15.55 -1.65 -9.89
C LYS A 207 16.61 -2.04 -8.85
N GLU A 208 16.19 -2.51 -7.69
CA GLU A 208 17.08 -2.87 -6.57
C GLU A 208 17.87 -4.15 -6.87
N LEU A 209 17.23 -5.14 -7.49
CA LEU A 209 17.81 -6.44 -7.80
C LEU A 209 17.77 -6.71 -9.31
N PRO A 210 18.62 -6.04 -10.13
CA PRO A 210 18.56 -6.13 -11.59
C PRO A 210 18.89 -7.53 -12.12
N ASP A 211 19.60 -8.34 -11.34
CA ASP A 211 19.94 -9.74 -11.68
C ASP A 211 18.78 -10.71 -11.34
N GLY A 212 17.72 -10.22 -10.70
CA GLY A 212 16.55 -11.01 -10.33
C GLY A 212 15.52 -11.13 -11.45
N PRO A 213 14.42 -11.86 -11.21
CA PRO A 213 13.36 -12.09 -12.20
C PRO A 213 12.43 -10.89 -12.41
N TRP A 214 12.54 -9.86 -11.59
CA TRP A 214 11.54 -8.81 -11.39
C TRP A 214 11.33 -7.95 -12.63
N GLN A 215 12.40 -7.52 -13.31
CA GLN A 215 12.30 -6.73 -14.54
C GLN A 215 11.60 -7.49 -15.66
N GLN A 216 11.83 -8.79 -15.77
CA GLN A 216 11.15 -9.61 -16.76
C GLN A 216 9.68 -9.78 -16.38
N MET A 217 9.38 -9.99 -15.10
CA MET A 217 8.01 -10.07 -14.58
C MET A 217 7.23 -8.79 -14.85
N ALA A 218 7.81 -7.61 -14.56
CA ALA A 218 7.20 -6.31 -14.85
C ALA A 218 6.90 -6.14 -16.35
N ARG A 219 7.84 -6.52 -17.23
CA ARG A 219 7.62 -6.46 -18.69
C ARG A 219 6.51 -7.38 -19.17
N ASN A 220 6.33 -8.54 -18.55
CA ASN A 220 5.32 -9.53 -18.93
C ASN A 220 3.91 -9.16 -18.42
N LEU A 221 3.81 -8.42 -17.31
CA LEU A 221 2.56 -8.17 -16.61
C LEU A 221 1.46 -7.54 -17.49
N PRO A 222 1.73 -6.54 -18.37
CA PRO A 222 0.67 -5.99 -19.23
C PRO A 222 0.05 -7.01 -20.19
N ALA A 223 0.86 -7.92 -20.75
CA ALA A 223 0.38 -9.00 -21.62
C ALA A 223 -0.43 -10.01 -20.81
N LEU A 224 0.06 -10.40 -19.64
CA LEU A 224 -0.65 -11.30 -18.72
C LEU A 224 -2.02 -10.75 -18.32
N VAL A 225 -2.11 -9.49 -17.93
CA VAL A 225 -3.41 -8.86 -17.60
C VAL A 225 -4.33 -8.81 -18.81
N LYS A 226 -3.82 -8.43 -19.99
CA LYS A 226 -4.59 -8.37 -21.23
C LYS A 226 -5.16 -9.72 -21.63
N ASP A 227 -4.36 -10.79 -21.57
CA ASP A 227 -4.76 -12.13 -21.98
C ASP A 227 -5.80 -12.73 -21.03
N VAL A 228 -5.67 -12.47 -19.72
CA VAL A 228 -6.62 -12.94 -18.71
C VAL A 228 -7.92 -12.13 -18.72
N ALA A 229 -7.84 -10.80 -18.93
CA ALA A 229 -8.98 -9.91 -18.89
C ALA A 229 -9.73 -9.82 -20.23
N SER A 230 -10.11 -10.95 -20.85
CA SER A 230 -10.71 -11.00 -22.18
C SER A 230 -12.03 -10.19 -22.31
N LYS A 231 -12.77 -10.02 -21.21
CA LYS A 231 -13.97 -9.16 -21.11
C LYS A 231 -13.71 -7.86 -20.32
N GLY A 232 -12.41 -7.49 -20.13
CA GLY A 232 -12.02 -6.32 -19.36
C GLY A 232 -12.22 -6.45 -17.86
N PHE A 233 -12.51 -7.66 -17.37
CA PHE A 233 -12.54 -8.04 -15.96
C PHE A 233 -11.51 -9.13 -15.69
N VAL A 234 -10.95 -9.14 -14.50
CA VAL A 234 -10.00 -10.16 -14.05
C VAL A 234 -10.65 -11.10 -13.04
N PRO A 235 -10.35 -12.41 -13.07
CA PRO A 235 -10.83 -13.33 -12.04
C PRO A 235 -9.98 -13.21 -10.76
N ASP A 236 -10.49 -13.73 -9.66
CA ASP A 236 -9.69 -13.86 -8.42
C ASP A 236 -8.52 -14.84 -8.63
N TRP A 237 -8.77 -15.93 -9.37
CA TRP A 237 -7.80 -16.96 -9.67
C TRP A 237 -7.90 -17.36 -11.15
N VAL A 238 -6.75 -17.65 -11.76
CA VAL A 238 -6.69 -18.12 -13.13
C VAL A 238 -5.74 -19.31 -13.24
N SER A 239 -6.12 -20.33 -14.02
CA SER A 239 -5.20 -21.39 -14.40
C SER A 239 -4.53 -21.08 -15.73
N TYR A 240 -3.27 -21.48 -15.88
CA TYR A 240 -2.59 -21.53 -17.15
C TYR A 240 -2.11 -22.96 -17.41
N THR A 241 -2.46 -23.51 -18.58
CA THR A 241 -1.99 -24.84 -19.01
C THR A 241 -1.09 -24.67 -20.20
N VAL A 242 0.13 -25.21 -20.13
CA VAL A 242 1.12 -25.13 -21.19
C VAL A 242 0.53 -25.73 -22.49
N GLY A 243 0.62 -24.99 -23.60
CA GLY A 243 0.09 -25.38 -24.90
C GLY A 243 -1.44 -25.23 -25.06
N LYS A 244 -2.19 -24.90 -23.98
CA LYS A 244 -3.64 -24.66 -24.04
C LYS A 244 -4.05 -23.22 -23.70
N GLY A 245 -3.18 -22.49 -22.95
CA GLY A 245 -3.45 -21.11 -22.53
C GLY A 245 -4.17 -20.99 -21.20
N TYR A 246 -4.80 -19.81 -20.98
CA TYR A 246 -5.52 -19.48 -19.75
C TYR A 246 -6.90 -20.15 -19.69
N GLY A 247 -7.31 -20.53 -18.50
CA GLY A 247 -8.60 -21.14 -18.22
C GLY A 247 -9.06 -20.90 -16.78
N PRO A 248 -10.25 -21.39 -16.41
CA PRO A 248 -10.73 -21.27 -15.04
C PRO A 248 -9.82 -22.02 -14.06
N ALA A 249 -9.58 -21.41 -12.89
CA ALA A 249 -9.10 -22.14 -11.74
C ALA A 249 -10.22 -22.96 -11.09
N GLN A 250 -9.94 -23.65 -9.99
CA GLN A 250 -10.95 -24.44 -9.28
C GLN A 250 -12.10 -23.56 -8.78
N GLU A 251 -11.82 -22.31 -8.44
CA GLU A 251 -12.75 -21.29 -7.96
C GLU A 251 -13.62 -20.68 -9.06
N GLY A 252 -13.36 -21.02 -10.32
CA GLY A 252 -14.07 -20.52 -11.49
C GLY A 252 -13.43 -19.29 -12.12
N THR A 253 -14.27 -18.45 -12.76
CA THR A 253 -13.84 -17.26 -13.52
C THR A 253 -14.29 -15.95 -12.90
N ALA A 254 -14.91 -15.99 -11.72
CA ALA A 254 -15.36 -14.80 -11.01
C ALA A 254 -14.19 -14.05 -10.38
N GLY A 255 -14.23 -12.73 -10.51
CA GLY A 255 -13.38 -11.80 -9.78
C GLY A 255 -14.18 -11.06 -8.71
N SER A 256 -13.62 -10.95 -7.51
CA SER A 256 -14.21 -10.28 -6.36
C SER A 256 -13.11 -9.68 -5.47
N TYR A 257 -12.89 -10.24 -4.28
CA TYR A 257 -11.98 -9.71 -3.26
C TYR A 257 -10.50 -9.69 -3.68
N ASN A 258 -10.03 -10.64 -4.50
CA ASN A 258 -8.69 -10.55 -5.06
C ASN A 258 -8.67 -9.58 -6.25
N ALA A 259 -9.55 -9.77 -7.21
CA ALA A 259 -9.60 -9.01 -8.45
C ALA A 259 -9.71 -7.50 -8.24
N ILE A 260 -10.42 -7.05 -7.21
CA ILE A 260 -10.59 -5.60 -6.92
C ILE A 260 -9.26 -4.90 -6.68
N ARG A 261 -8.26 -5.59 -6.14
CA ARG A 261 -6.92 -5.03 -5.90
C ARG A 261 -6.17 -4.75 -7.21
N VAL A 262 -6.47 -5.46 -8.30
CA VAL A 262 -5.85 -5.18 -9.62
C VAL A 262 -6.21 -3.78 -10.09
N TYR A 263 -7.46 -3.34 -9.91
CA TYR A 263 -7.88 -1.98 -10.23
C TYR A 263 -7.23 -0.94 -9.33
N LEU A 264 -7.10 -1.25 -8.04
CA LEU A 264 -6.41 -0.39 -7.08
C LEU A 264 -4.94 -0.17 -7.48
N TRP A 265 -4.21 -1.26 -7.73
CA TRP A 265 -2.81 -1.21 -8.13
C TRP A 265 -2.62 -0.49 -9.47
N ALA A 266 -3.43 -0.81 -10.47
CA ALA A 266 -3.41 -0.16 -11.78
C ALA A 266 -3.65 1.35 -11.67
N GLY A 267 -4.61 1.76 -10.83
CA GLY A 267 -4.93 3.17 -10.59
C GLY A 267 -3.81 3.92 -9.88
N MET A 268 -3.17 3.32 -8.88
CA MET A 268 -2.09 3.94 -8.11
C MET A 268 -0.74 3.96 -8.84
N THR A 269 -0.55 3.10 -9.84
CA THR A 269 0.69 3.05 -10.63
C THR A 269 0.93 4.39 -11.35
N ASN A 270 2.19 4.85 -11.35
CA ASN A 270 2.57 6.08 -12.05
C ASN A 270 2.25 5.95 -13.56
N PRO A 271 1.61 6.97 -14.19
CA PRO A 271 1.32 6.95 -15.62
C PRO A 271 2.54 6.74 -16.51
N ALA A 272 3.71 7.18 -16.07
CA ALA A 272 4.96 7.05 -16.80
C ALA A 272 5.67 5.70 -16.60
N SER A 273 5.17 4.83 -15.68
CA SER A 273 5.74 3.48 -15.52
C SER A 273 5.53 2.65 -16.79
N PRO A 274 6.57 1.95 -17.26
CA PRO A 274 6.45 1.05 -18.41
C PRO A 274 5.33 0.02 -18.19
N GLY A 275 4.44 -0.14 -19.18
CA GLY A 275 3.32 -1.08 -19.09
C GLY A 275 2.05 -0.55 -18.40
N SER A 276 2.12 0.55 -17.65
CA SER A 276 0.96 1.13 -16.93
C SER A 276 -0.26 1.37 -17.84
N ALA A 277 -0.06 1.96 -19.03
CA ALA A 277 -1.12 2.21 -20.00
C ALA A 277 -1.74 0.92 -20.51
N GLY A 278 -0.93 -0.13 -20.73
CA GLY A 278 -1.40 -1.45 -21.19
C GLY A 278 -2.31 -2.12 -20.17
N ILE A 279 -1.92 -2.08 -18.88
CA ILE A 279 -2.72 -2.65 -17.79
C ILE A 279 -4.05 -1.91 -17.65
N ILE A 280 -4.05 -0.58 -17.58
CA ILE A 280 -5.29 0.23 -17.51
C ILE A 280 -6.20 -0.05 -18.71
N GLY A 281 -5.63 -0.12 -19.93
CA GLY A 281 -6.38 -0.40 -21.14
C GLY A 281 -7.03 -1.79 -21.17
N ALA A 282 -6.37 -2.79 -20.58
CA ALA A 282 -6.91 -4.15 -20.50
C ALA A 282 -8.12 -4.27 -19.57
N LEU A 283 -8.27 -3.37 -18.61
CA LEU A 283 -9.34 -3.38 -17.59
C LEU A 283 -10.63 -2.64 -18.04
N TRP A 284 -10.87 -2.55 -19.35
CA TRP A 284 -11.95 -1.78 -19.95
C TRP A 284 -13.36 -2.18 -19.48
N GLY A 285 -13.59 -3.44 -19.10
CA GLY A 285 -14.89 -3.90 -18.63
C GLY A 285 -15.39 -3.15 -17.39
N MET A 286 -14.51 -2.90 -16.43
CA MET A 286 -14.87 -2.10 -15.24
C MET A 286 -15.13 -0.62 -15.61
N ARG A 287 -14.36 -0.06 -16.56
CA ARG A 287 -14.62 1.29 -17.08
C ARG A 287 -16.02 1.39 -17.70
N ASP A 288 -16.37 0.45 -18.56
CA ASP A 288 -17.65 0.44 -19.26
C ASP A 288 -18.81 0.17 -18.30
N TYR A 289 -18.61 -0.66 -17.28
CA TYR A 289 -19.58 -0.87 -16.21
C TYR A 289 -19.94 0.43 -15.49
N PHE A 290 -18.96 1.25 -15.17
CA PHE A 290 -19.19 2.55 -14.50
C PHE A 290 -19.83 3.62 -15.39
N SER A 291 -20.01 3.38 -16.68
CA SER A 291 -20.78 4.28 -17.54
C SER A 291 -22.28 4.27 -17.21
N THR A 292 -22.78 3.18 -16.61
CA THR A 292 -24.20 2.97 -16.29
C THR A 292 -24.47 2.64 -14.81
N HIS A 293 -23.44 2.34 -14.03
CA HIS A 293 -23.56 1.94 -12.62
C HIS A 293 -22.81 2.90 -11.70
N ILE A 294 -23.36 3.08 -10.50
CA ILE A 294 -22.80 4.02 -9.51
C ILE A 294 -21.71 3.35 -8.66
N PHE A 295 -21.94 2.12 -8.19
CA PHE A 295 -21.05 1.40 -7.28
C PHE A 295 -20.42 0.19 -7.94
N PRO A 296 -19.21 -0.25 -7.54
CA PRO A 296 -18.57 -1.42 -8.12
C PRO A 296 -19.39 -2.69 -7.87
N PRO A 297 -19.36 -3.69 -8.77
CA PRO A 297 -20.02 -4.96 -8.55
C PRO A 297 -19.32 -5.73 -7.41
N LEU A 298 -20.07 -6.60 -6.72
CA LEU A 298 -19.47 -7.57 -5.80
C LEU A 298 -18.66 -8.62 -6.55
N THR A 299 -19.20 -9.11 -7.66
CA THR A 299 -18.50 -10.06 -8.52
C THR A 299 -18.59 -9.64 -9.98
N ALA A 300 -17.55 -9.91 -10.75
CA ALA A 300 -17.51 -9.79 -12.18
C ALA A 300 -16.90 -11.07 -12.79
N ASP A 301 -17.59 -11.71 -13.69
CA ASP A 301 -17.12 -12.93 -14.36
C ASP A 301 -16.21 -12.56 -15.53
N ALA A 302 -14.95 -12.94 -15.48
CA ALA A 302 -13.94 -12.57 -16.46
C ALA A 302 -14.13 -13.27 -17.82
N ALA A 303 -14.87 -14.40 -17.88
CA ALA A 303 -15.12 -15.13 -19.12
C ALA A 303 -16.37 -14.63 -19.84
N SER A 304 -17.46 -14.37 -19.11
CA SER A 304 -18.73 -13.92 -19.70
C SER A 304 -18.90 -12.41 -19.73
N GLY A 305 -18.26 -11.69 -18.81
CA GLY A 305 -18.49 -10.26 -18.56
C GLY A 305 -19.71 -9.97 -17.68
N ASN A 306 -20.39 -11.00 -17.18
CA ASN A 306 -21.53 -10.83 -16.28
C ASN A 306 -21.10 -10.30 -14.94
N VAL A 307 -21.90 -9.40 -14.37
CA VAL A 307 -21.64 -8.78 -13.07
C VAL A 307 -22.80 -9.04 -12.12
N SER A 308 -22.54 -9.10 -10.82
CA SER A 308 -23.59 -9.27 -9.81
C SER A 308 -23.28 -8.58 -8.50
N GLY A 309 -24.35 -8.21 -7.79
CA GLY A 309 -24.29 -7.60 -6.47
C GLY A 309 -23.64 -6.22 -6.46
N VAL A 310 -23.54 -5.64 -5.25
CA VAL A 310 -22.83 -4.40 -4.98
C VAL A 310 -21.68 -4.72 -4.02
N GLY A 311 -20.46 -4.38 -4.42
CA GLY A 311 -19.28 -4.58 -3.60
C GLY A 311 -19.31 -3.78 -2.30
N PRO A 312 -18.57 -4.20 -1.26
CA PRO A 312 -18.48 -3.48 0.01
C PRO A 312 -17.82 -2.10 -0.17
N VAL A 313 -17.79 -1.32 0.90
CA VAL A 313 -17.24 0.05 0.88
C VAL A 313 -15.75 0.08 0.47
N GLY A 314 -14.99 -0.94 0.84
CA GLY A 314 -13.60 -1.10 0.41
C GLY A 314 -13.43 -1.20 -1.10
N PHE A 315 -14.40 -1.83 -1.82
CA PHE A 315 -14.36 -1.90 -3.28
C PHE A 315 -14.55 -0.51 -3.90
N SER A 316 -15.45 0.31 -3.33
CA SER A 316 -15.58 1.71 -3.74
C SER A 316 -14.28 2.47 -3.60
N ALA A 317 -13.57 2.30 -2.50
CA ALA A 317 -12.24 2.90 -2.31
C ALA A 317 -11.24 2.40 -3.36
N ALA A 318 -11.16 1.09 -3.55
CA ALA A 318 -10.18 0.47 -4.46
C ALA A 318 -10.29 0.95 -5.92
N VAL A 319 -11.49 1.31 -6.38
CA VAL A 319 -11.66 1.82 -7.75
C VAL A 319 -11.42 3.31 -7.90
N ILE A 320 -11.29 4.10 -6.82
CA ILE A 320 -11.07 5.55 -6.91
C ILE A 320 -9.82 5.90 -7.73
N PRO A 321 -8.62 5.35 -7.45
CA PRO A 321 -7.43 5.66 -8.22
C PRO A 321 -7.58 5.25 -9.70
N TYR A 322 -8.23 4.14 -9.98
CA TYR A 322 -8.50 3.65 -11.33
C TYR A 322 -9.40 4.62 -12.11
N LEU A 323 -10.51 5.05 -11.51
CA LEU A 323 -11.45 5.99 -12.12
C LEU A 323 -10.80 7.37 -12.36
N GLU A 324 -9.99 7.86 -11.42
CA GLU A 324 -9.24 9.10 -11.59
C GLU A 324 -8.23 9.01 -12.75
N ARG A 325 -7.55 7.87 -12.90
CA ARG A 325 -6.63 7.61 -14.03
C ARG A 325 -7.33 7.64 -15.38
N LEU A 326 -8.59 7.22 -15.45
CA LEU A 326 -9.43 7.26 -16.63
C LEU A 326 -10.10 8.62 -16.88
N GLY A 327 -9.91 9.59 -16.00
CA GLY A 327 -10.61 10.89 -16.06
C GLY A 327 -12.11 10.82 -15.72
N MET A 328 -12.58 9.72 -15.14
CA MET A 328 -13.98 9.49 -14.73
C MET A 328 -14.27 10.17 -13.38
N LYS A 329 -14.13 11.49 -13.35
CA LYS A 329 -14.18 12.30 -12.12
C LYS A 329 -15.50 12.19 -11.36
N THR A 330 -16.63 12.16 -12.07
CA THR A 330 -17.96 12.02 -11.46
C THR A 330 -18.10 10.68 -10.74
N GLN A 331 -17.69 9.59 -11.40
CA GLN A 331 -17.73 8.26 -10.84
C GLN A 331 -16.81 8.14 -9.61
N ALA A 332 -15.60 8.68 -9.68
CA ALA A 332 -14.70 8.74 -8.53
C ALA A 332 -15.29 9.55 -7.37
N ALA A 333 -15.95 10.68 -7.65
CA ALA A 333 -16.63 11.49 -6.63
C ALA A 333 -17.79 10.72 -5.96
N ASN A 334 -18.56 9.94 -6.71
CA ASN A 334 -19.62 9.09 -6.16
C ASN A 334 -19.06 8.05 -5.18
N GLN A 335 -17.88 7.47 -5.46
CA GLN A 335 -17.23 6.56 -4.52
C GLN A 335 -16.82 7.29 -3.25
N MET A 336 -16.26 8.49 -3.36
CA MET A 336 -15.91 9.32 -2.19
C MET A 336 -17.13 9.67 -1.34
N LEU A 337 -18.28 9.99 -1.97
CA LEU A 337 -19.52 10.23 -1.24
C LEU A 337 -19.97 8.98 -0.46
N ARG A 338 -19.89 7.79 -1.07
CA ARG A 338 -20.18 6.54 -0.37
C ARG A 338 -19.26 6.34 0.83
N LEU A 339 -17.93 6.53 0.67
CA LEU A 339 -17.01 6.45 1.79
C LEU A 339 -17.43 7.42 2.92
N THR A 340 -17.74 8.67 2.56
CA THR A 340 -18.17 9.66 3.57
C THR A 340 -19.43 9.22 4.30
N SER A 341 -20.40 8.60 3.61
CA SER A 341 -21.64 8.11 4.24
C SER A 341 -21.44 6.88 5.13
N ASP A 342 -20.42 6.06 4.82
CA ASP A 342 -20.12 4.84 5.57
C ASP A 342 -19.10 5.05 6.70
N LEU A 343 -18.60 6.29 6.88
CA LEU A 343 -17.71 6.65 7.99
C LEU A 343 -18.50 6.72 9.30
N ASP A 344 -18.14 5.85 10.26
CA ASP A 344 -18.66 5.93 11.61
C ASP A 344 -17.91 7.02 12.42
N PRO A 345 -18.57 8.12 12.80
CA PRO A 345 -17.90 9.21 13.51
C PRO A 345 -17.44 8.84 14.93
N LYS A 346 -17.94 7.73 15.50
CA LYS A 346 -17.54 7.26 16.83
C LYS A 346 -16.22 6.49 16.80
N THR A 347 -16.01 5.70 15.77
CA THR A 347 -14.81 4.88 15.62
C THR A 347 -13.78 5.51 14.69
N GLY A 348 -14.19 6.42 13.79
CA GLY A 348 -13.37 6.96 12.73
C GLY A 348 -13.02 5.93 11.65
N LEU A 349 -13.76 4.81 11.59
CA LEU A 349 -13.57 3.72 10.65
C LEU A 349 -14.79 3.60 9.72
N TYR A 350 -14.65 2.84 8.64
CA TYR A 350 -15.66 2.71 7.60
C TYR A 350 -16.45 1.40 7.72
N GLY A 351 -17.76 1.49 7.60
CA GLY A 351 -18.66 0.34 7.73
C GLY A 351 -19.02 0.01 9.19
N ASN A 352 -20.09 -0.75 9.38
CA ASN A 352 -20.56 -1.19 10.70
C ASN A 352 -21.02 -2.66 10.62
N PRO A 353 -20.22 -3.63 11.14
CA PRO A 353 -18.91 -3.46 11.77
C PRO A 353 -17.81 -3.07 10.75
N PRO A 354 -16.73 -2.39 11.20
CA PRO A 354 -15.62 -2.05 10.33
C PRO A 354 -14.80 -3.32 10.03
N ARG A 355 -14.82 -3.76 8.77
CA ARG A 355 -14.08 -4.94 8.33
C ARG A 355 -12.63 -4.60 8.08
N TYR A 356 -11.72 -5.39 8.59
CA TYR A 356 -10.28 -5.25 8.41
C TYR A 356 -9.90 -5.06 6.93
N TYR A 357 -10.38 -5.92 6.03
CA TYR A 357 -10.04 -5.88 4.62
C TYR A 357 -10.46 -4.57 3.94
N ASP A 358 -11.68 -4.09 4.21
CA ASP A 358 -12.18 -2.82 3.68
C ASP A 358 -11.30 -1.64 4.13
N GLN A 359 -10.88 -1.61 5.41
CA GLN A 359 -10.03 -0.54 5.92
C GLN A 359 -8.67 -0.49 5.20
N ASN A 360 -8.07 -1.65 4.87
CA ASN A 360 -6.82 -1.68 4.11
C ASN A 360 -6.98 -1.10 2.70
N LEU A 361 -8.01 -1.50 1.97
CA LEU A 361 -8.30 -0.93 0.65
C LEU A 361 -8.51 0.60 0.71
N ILE A 362 -9.20 1.06 1.75
CA ILE A 362 -9.45 2.49 1.97
C ILE A 362 -8.15 3.22 2.33
N LEU A 363 -7.29 2.65 3.19
CA LEU A 363 -5.98 3.23 3.53
C LEU A 363 -5.10 3.42 2.29
N PHE A 364 -5.03 2.44 1.40
CA PHE A 364 -4.32 2.58 0.14
C PHE A 364 -4.93 3.68 -0.74
N ALA A 365 -6.23 3.62 -0.99
CA ALA A 365 -6.91 4.52 -1.91
C ALA A 365 -6.89 5.99 -1.44
N ILE A 366 -7.24 6.23 -0.17
CA ILE A 366 -7.23 7.58 0.42
C ILE A 366 -5.80 8.07 0.60
N GLY A 367 -4.86 7.21 1.02
CA GLY A 367 -3.44 7.58 1.12
C GLY A 367 -2.88 8.04 -0.22
N TRP A 368 -3.21 7.35 -1.30
CA TRP A 368 -2.86 7.77 -2.64
C TRP A 368 -3.59 9.07 -3.03
N LYS A 369 -4.90 9.15 -2.84
CA LYS A 369 -5.71 10.32 -3.21
C LYS A 369 -5.25 11.59 -2.49
N ASP A 370 -5.03 11.52 -1.19
CA ASP A 370 -4.61 12.64 -0.33
C ASP A 370 -3.10 12.93 -0.42
N ARG A 371 -2.39 12.23 -1.30
CA ARG A 371 -0.94 12.34 -1.45
C ARG A 371 -0.16 12.09 -0.15
N ALA A 372 -0.65 11.21 0.72
CA ALA A 372 0.15 10.69 1.81
C ALA A 372 1.37 9.93 1.26
N PHE A 373 1.18 9.30 0.10
CA PHE A 373 2.25 8.70 -0.71
C PHE A 373 1.92 8.72 -2.21
N ARG A 374 2.95 8.53 -3.02
CA ARG A 374 2.91 8.24 -4.46
C ARG A 374 3.97 7.19 -4.78
N PHE A 375 3.83 6.58 -5.96
CA PHE A 375 4.90 5.78 -6.56
C PHE A 375 5.53 6.58 -7.71
N ALA A 376 6.86 6.63 -7.74
CA ALA A 376 7.61 7.11 -8.89
C ALA A 376 7.45 6.16 -10.08
N SER A 377 7.93 6.53 -11.25
CA SER A 377 7.82 5.70 -12.47
C SER A 377 8.65 4.43 -12.43
N ASP A 378 9.61 4.34 -11.55
CA ASP A 378 10.47 3.19 -11.27
C ASP A 378 10.03 2.39 -10.03
N GLY A 379 8.86 2.72 -9.47
CA GLY A 379 8.27 2.07 -8.31
C GLY A 379 8.73 2.60 -6.96
N ASP A 380 9.67 3.53 -6.88
CA ASP A 380 10.09 4.10 -5.59
C ASP A 380 8.92 4.76 -4.86
N LEU A 381 8.86 4.56 -3.55
CA LEU A 381 7.88 5.20 -2.69
C LEU A 381 8.24 6.67 -2.44
N GLU A 382 7.28 7.57 -2.67
CA GLU A 382 7.38 9.00 -2.40
C GLU A 382 6.39 9.41 -1.31
N PRO A 383 6.73 9.27 -0.01
CA PRO A 383 5.84 9.67 1.07
C PRO A 383 5.86 11.19 1.25
N ARG A 384 4.73 11.76 1.69
CA ARG A 384 4.56 13.20 1.92
C ARG A 384 5.65 13.81 2.82
N TRP A 385 6.03 13.11 3.88
CA TRP A 385 7.01 13.60 4.84
C TRP A 385 8.42 13.74 4.28
N GLN A 386 8.75 13.07 3.17
CA GLN A 386 10.00 13.28 2.45
C GLN A 386 9.97 14.58 1.64
N GLN A 387 8.82 14.89 1.00
CA GLN A 387 8.66 16.09 0.18
C GLN A 387 8.71 17.39 1.00
N ALA A 388 8.37 17.34 2.28
CA ALA A 388 8.42 18.49 3.19
C ALA A 388 9.84 18.85 3.67
N LYS A 389 10.87 18.06 3.31
CA LYS A 389 12.28 18.31 3.66
C LYS A 389 13.08 18.96 2.55
N ASN A 390 12.52 19.04 1.33
CA ASN A 390 13.08 19.71 0.16
C ASN A 390 12.35 21.05 -0.07
#